data_91a2601943f0d2fb05efd4950fb42dfb
#
_entry.id   91a2601943f0d2fb05efd4950fb42dfb
#
_cell.length_a   1.000
_cell.length_b   1.000
_cell.length_c   1.000
_cell.angle_alpha   90.00
_cell.angle_beta   90.00
_cell.angle_gamma   90.00
#
_symmetry.space_group_name_H-M   'P 1'
#
loop_
_entity.id
_entity.type
_entity.pdbx_description
1 polymer ?
#
loop_
_entity_poly.entity_id
_entity_poly.type
_entity_poly.pdbx_seq_one_letter_code
_entity_poly.pdbx_strand_id
1 'polypeptide(L)'
;MEATMLISSVKRVGKVDPRLYSSFIEHMGRAVYEGIYQPDHPSANKSGFRQDVIHLVKELNIPMIRYPGGNFVSGFRWEDSIGPIANRPRRLDLAWRTIETNEVGIHEFYNWCQHVGAEINMAVNLGTRGVDAARNLVEYCNFPKGTYWSDLRRSNGQESPFGIKTWCLGNEMDGPWQIGHKTAEEYGRLAEETAKAMKLVDDSIEVVLCGSSNRQMPTFGDWELTVLDQAYDQIDYLSLHQYYGNQKNDLSHYLARSLDMDRFISEVTAMCDTVKAKKHSKKQINLSFDEWNIWYHSAEQDEQAAPWQIAPPLLEDNYNFEDALLLGCLLITLLKHADRVKIACLAQLVNVIAPIRTETNGEAWRQTIYYPFMQAAVYGQGEVLSPQIRSANYATEDFEEVPYLESIAVINDKELVIFAVNRGEEEMNLTVHLSELSLEGVIDFSEMSGFDTKATNLPKSEQVKPSHSTNVKAEDGKINCLLKTLSWNVVRCRLSDEGGTKNER
;
A
#
# COMPACT_ATOMS: atom_id res chain seq x y z
N MET A 1 30.18 -12.37 -2.97
CA MET A 1 30.02 -11.45 -4.13
C MET A 1 30.50 -10.04 -3.77
N GLU A 2 30.80 -9.19 -4.77
CA GLU A 2 31.11 -7.77 -4.59
C GLU A 2 30.07 -6.90 -5.27
N ALA A 3 29.68 -5.80 -4.62
CA ALA A 3 28.80 -4.80 -5.19
C ALA A 3 29.27 -3.39 -4.85
N THR A 4 28.99 -2.45 -5.74
CA THR A 4 29.29 -1.03 -5.51
C THR A 4 28.06 -0.18 -5.77
N MET A 5 27.89 0.86 -4.95
CA MET A 5 26.80 1.83 -5.04
C MET A 5 27.40 3.24 -4.95
N LEU A 6 27.11 4.09 -5.94
CA LEU A 6 27.49 5.50 -5.90
C LEU A 6 26.26 6.35 -5.60
N ILE A 7 26.26 7.05 -4.48
CA ILE A 7 25.21 7.97 -4.06
C ILE A 7 25.71 9.41 -4.20
N SER A 8 24.92 10.25 -4.88
CA SER A 8 25.17 11.69 -5.00
C SER A 8 23.96 12.46 -4.47
N SER A 9 24.20 13.52 -3.70
CA SER A 9 23.15 14.40 -3.15
C SER A 9 22.35 15.14 -4.24
N VAL A 10 22.91 15.29 -5.44
CA VAL A 10 22.27 16.02 -6.54
C VAL A 10 21.42 15.14 -7.46
N LYS A 11 21.63 13.80 -7.42
CA LYS A 11 20.82 12.86 -8.23
C LYS A 11 19.61 12.39 -7.42
N ARG A 12 18.50 13.09 -7.59
CA ARG A 12 17.24 12.81 -6.86
C ARG A 12 16.20 12.21 -7.78
N VAL A 13 15.42 11.30 -7.25
CA VAL A 13 14.18 10.80 -7.86
C VAL A 13 13.04 11.78 -7.55
N GLY A 14 12.81 12.03 -6.26
CA GLY A 14 11.77 12.92 -5.78
C GLY A 14 11.54 12.75 -4.28
N LYS A 15 10.66 13.61 -3.75
CA LYS A 15 10.25 13.53 -2.35
C LYS A 15 9.21 12.43 -2.17
N VAL A 16 9.42 11.59 -1.16
CA VAL A 16 8.46 10.59 -0.73
C VAL A 16 7.20 11.28 -0.22
N ASP A 17 6.05 10.93 -0.79
CA ASP A 17 4.75 11.24 -0.16
C ASP A 17 4.54 10.21 0.97
N PRO A 18 4.24 10.61 2.21
CA PRO A 18 4.01 9.65 3.29
C PRO A 18 2.99 8.57 2.95
N ARG A 19 1.99 8.88 2.09
CA ARG A 19 0.94 7.95 1.65
C ARG A 19 1.46 6.79 0.79
N LEU A 20 2.73 6.79 0.39
CA LEU A 20 3.40 5.64 -0.22
C LEU A 20 3.44 4.42 0.73
N TYR A 21 3.29 4.63 2.04
CA TYR A 21 3.25 3.58 3.05
C TYR A 21 1.85 3.37 3.63
N SER A 22 0.83 3.54 2.81
CA SER A 22 -0.57 3.31 3.17
C SER A 22 -0.93 1.82 3.18
N SER A 23 -2.12 1.51 3.65
CA SER A 23 -2.65 0.15 3.61
C SER A 23 -4.12 0.14 3.22
N PHE A 24 -4.75 -1.02 3.30
CA PHE A 24 -6.09 -1.28 2.84
C PHE A 24 -6.86 -2.16 3.83
N ILE A 25 -8.12 -1.85 4.07
CA ILE A 25 -9.07 -2.70 4.78
C ILE A 25 -10.36 -2.76 3.97
N GLU A 26 -10.76 -3.97 3.64
CA GLU A 26 -12.02 -4.30 2.98
C GLU A 26 -12.96 -5.06 3.93
N HIS A 27 -14.28 -4.91 3.76
CA HIS A 27 -15.26 -5.78 4.38
C HIS A 27 -15.21 -7.17 3.71
N MET A 28 -14.18 -7.93 4.08
CA MET A 28 -13.84 -9.21 3.51
C MET A 28 -13.23 -10.10 4.57
N GLY A 29 -13.61 -11.37 4.59
CA GLY A 29 -13.04 -12.30 5.54
C GLY A 29 -13.06 -11.76 6.96
N ARG A 30 -11.97 -11.94 7.68
CA ARG A 30 -11.79 -11.42 9.05
C ARG A 30 -10.97 -10.13 9.13
N ALA A 31 -10.96 -9.31 8.07
CA ALA A 31 -10.23 -8.04 8.12
C ALA A 31 -10.89 -7.03 9.07
N VAL A 32 -12.21 -6.87 8.98
CA VAL A 32 -13.00 -5.99 9.86
C VAL A 32 -13.44 -6.73 11.10
N TYR A 33 -14.37 -7.69 10.96
CA TYR A 33 -14.87 -8.48 12.09
C TYR A 33 -13.86 -9.55 12.49
N GLU A 34 -13.60 -9.69 13.79
CA GLU A 34 -12.52 -10.50 14.38
C GLU A 34 -11.09 -10.03 14.05
N GLY A 35 -10.96 -9.05 13.16
CA GLY A 35 -9.71 -8.35 12.83
C GLY A 35 -9.58 -7.08 13.66
N ILE A 36 -10.04 -5.94 13.11
CA ILE A 36 -9.98 -4.65 13.83
C ILE A 36 -11.09 -4.50 14.87
N TYR A 37 -12.25 -5.12 14.66
CA TYR A 37 -13.45 -5.01 15.47
C TYR A 37 -13.89 -6.37 16.02
N GLN A 38 -13.88 -6.51 17.33
CA GLN A 38 -14.31 -7.69 18.06
C GLN A 38 -14.72 -7.27 19.48
N PRO A 39 -15.98 -6.85 19.70
CA PRO A 39 -16.45 -6.29 20.99
C PRO A 39 -16.23 -7.18 22.20
N ASP A 40 -16.33 -8.50 22.02
CA ASP A 40 -16.18 -9.49 23.11
C ASP A 40 -14.72 -9.90 23.37
N HIS A 41 -13.77 -9.36 22.61
CA HIS A 41 -12.35 -9.68 22.80
C HIS A 41 -11.80 -9.04 24.10
N PRO A 42 -10.93 -9.75 24.88
CA PRO A 42 -10.35 -9.21 26.11
C PRO A 42 -9.60 -7.88 25.95
N SER A 43 -9.00 -7.61 24.78
CA SER A 43 -8.33 -6.35 24.46
C SER A 43 -9.24 -5.28 23.86
N ALA A 44 -10.55 -5.55 23.69
CA ALA A 44 -11.45 -4.59 23.07
C ALA A 44 -11.58 -3.30 23.90
N ASN A 45 -11.53 -2.15 23.22
CA ASN A 45 -11.86 -0.87 23.84
C ASN A 45 -13.40 -0.71 23.94
N LYS A 46 -13.86 0.40 24.51
CA LYS A 46 -15.31 0.67 24.69
C LYS A 46 -16.09 0.74 23.37
N SER A 47 -15.42 0.96 22.26
CA SER A 47 -16.01 0.99 20.91
C SER A 47 -15.95 -0.36 20.20
N GLY A 48 -15.46 -1.42 20.85
CA GLY A 48 -15.36 -2.77 20.29
C GLY A 48 -14.10 -3.03 19.47
N PHE A 49 -13.13 -2.11 19.42
CA PHE A 49 -11.90 -2.28 18.64
C PHE A 49 -10.81 -2.96 19.47
N ARG A 50 -10.10 -3.90 18.84
CA ARG A 50 -8.97 -4.64 19.41
C ARG A 50 -7.78 -3.71 19.63
N GLN A 51 -7.36 -3.53 20.89
CA GLN A 51 -6.24 -2.66 21.23
C GLN A 51 -4.88 -3.27 20.89
N ASP A 52 -4.76 -4.59 20.90
CA ASP A 52 -3.56 -5.30 20.43
C ASP A 52 -3.31 -5.03 18.93
N VAL A 53 -4.33 -5.04 18.09
CA VAL A 53 -4.24 -4.67 16.68
C VAL A 53 -3.92 -3.19 16.51
N ILE A 54 -4.59 -2.28 17.25
CA ILE A 54 -4.30 -0.84 17.21
C ILE A 54 -2.83 -0.58 17.52
N HIS A 55 -2.25 -1.28 18.49
CA HIS A 55 -0.84 -1.15 18.85
C HIS A 55 0.09 -1.50 17.68
N LEU A 56 -0.14 -2.66 17.04
CA LEU A 56 0.66 -3.10 15.89
C LEU A 56 0.52 -2.16 14.70
N VAL A 57 -0.69 -1.65 14.42
CA VAL A 57 -0.90 -0.69 13.32
C VAL A 57 -0.18 0.64 13.57
N LYS A 58 -0.14 1.12 14.81
CA LYS A 58 0.63 2.32 15.18
C LYS A 58 2.14 2.13 14.94
N GLU A 59 2.68 0.97 15.26
CA GLU A 59 4.09 0.66 15.00
C GLU A 59 4.41 0.65 13.51
N LEU A 60 3.48 0.23 12.65
CA LEU A 60 3.62 0.28 11.20
C LEU A 60 3.68 1.71 10.65
N ASN A 61 3.26 2.71 11.43
CA ASN A 61 3.24 4.12 11.04
C ASN A 61 2.42 4.37 9.75
N ILE A 62 1.26 3.72 9.62
CA ILE A 62 0.37 3.83 8.45
C ILE A 62 -0.27 5.22 8.39
N PRO A 63 -0.03 6.03 7.35
CA PRO A 63 -0.58 7.38 7.26
C PRO A 63 -2.01 7.43 6.76
N MET A 64 -2.43 6.44 5.95
CA MET A 64 -3.75 6.44 5.32
C MET A 64 -4.20 5.00 5.06
N ILE A 65 -5.52 4.73 5.15
CA ILE A 65 -6.10 3.42 4.92
C ILE A 65 -7.24 3.52 3.91
N ARG A 66 -7.15 2.74 2.84
CA ARG A 66 -8.19 2.60 1.83
C ARG A 66 -9.35 1.77 2.39
N TYR A 67 -10.61 2.21 2.16
CA TYR A 67 -11.83 1.64 2.73
C TYR A 67 -13.05 2.00 1.85
N PRO A 68 -14.17 1.26 1.80
CA PRO A 68 -14.50 0.02 2.53
C PRO A 68 -14.13 -1.24 1.75
N GLY A 69 -13.53 -1.11 0.61
CA GLY A 69 -13.18 -2.23 -0.24
C GLY A 69 -12.61 -1.77 -1.57
N GLY A 70 -12.17 -2.63 -2.22
CA GLY A 70 -12.01 -3.69 -3.17
C GLY A 70 -13.33 -4.08 -3.81
N ASN A 71 -13.47 -5.36 -4.08
CA ASN A 71 -14.66 -5.88 -4.75
C ASN A 71 -15.95 -5.62 -3.99
N PHE A 72 -15.89 -5.57 -2.66
CA PHE A 72 -17.01 -5.26 -1.79
C PHE A 72 -17.70 -3.93 -2.16
N VAL A 73 -16.95 -2.87 -2.49
CA VAL A 73 -17.53 -1.54 -2.70
C VAL A 73 -18.55 -1.52 -3.82
N SER A 74 -18.41 -2.36 -4.84
CA SER A 74 -19.30 -2.38 -6.02
C SER A 74 -20.72 -2.89 -5.72
N GLY A 75 -20.91 -3.61 -4.61
CA GLY A 75 -22.23 -4.03 -4.12
C GLY A 75 -22.74 -3.22 -2.93
N PHE A 76 -21.88 -2.39 -2.33
CA PHE A 76 -22.13 -1.76 -1.04
C PHE A 76 -23.05 -0.52 -1.11
N ARG A 77 -23.93 -0.42 -0.12
CA ARG A 77 -24.77 0.75 0.13
C ARG A 77 -24.34 1.37 1.44
N TRP A 78 -23.59 2.45 1.39
CA TRP A 78 -23.03 3.10 2.57
C TRP A 78 -24.10 3.59 3.57
N GLU A 79 -25.30 3.93 3.06
CA GLU A 79 -26.44 4.36 3.91
C GLU A 79 -26.95 3.25 4.85
N ASP A 80 -26.70 1.98 4.52
CA ASP A 80 -27.09 0.85 5.38
C ASP A 80 -26.17 0.71 6.61
N SER A 81 -25.00 1.36 6.60
CA SER A 81 -24.00 1.27 7.67
C SER A 81 -23.89 2.53 8.55
N ILE A 82 -24.88 3.42 8.50
CA ILE A 82 -24.95 4.62 9.34
C ILE A 82 -26.13 4.58 10.32
N GLY A 83 -26.11 5.47 11.32
CA GLY A 83 -27.11 5.50 12.38
C GLY A 83 -26.94 4.38 13.41
N PRO A 84 -27.95 4.13 14.28
CA PRO A 84 -27.86 3.14 15.34
C PRO A 84 -27.64 1.72 14.79
N ILE A 85 -26.65 1.01 15.29
CA ILE A 85 -26.25 -0.34 14.83
C ILE A 85 -27.44 -1.32 14.83
N ALA A 86 -28.29 -1.26 15.87
CA ALA A 86 -29.47 -2.14 15.99
C ALA A 86 -30.50 -1.98 14.85
N ASN A 87 -30.46 -0.87 14.12
CA ASN A 87 -31.38 -0.59 13.02
C ASN A 87 -30.77 -0.88 11.64
N ARG A 88 -29.49 -1.23 11.58
CA ARG A 88 -28.78 -1.47 10.32
C ARG A 88 -29.17 -2.84 9.75
N PRO A 89 -29.46 -2.92 8.45
CA PRO A 89 -29.85 -4.18 7.81
C PRO A 89 -28.63 -5.08 7.61
N ARG A 90 -28.83 -6.39 7.76
CA ARG A 90 -27.89 -7.37 7.21
C ARG A 90 -28.08 -7.48 5.70
N ARG A 91 -26.98 -7.56 4.96
CA ARG A 91 -26.97 -7.67 3.51
C ARG A 91 -26.16 -8.87 3.05
N LEU A 92 -26.52 -9.40 1.89
CA LEU A 92 -25.63 -10.31 1.17
C LEU A 92 -24.53 -9.47 0.51
N ASP A 93 -23.31 -9.77 0.84
CA ASP A 93 -22.18 -9.36 0.02
C ASP A 93 -21.97 -10.38 -1.10
N LEU A 94 -22.15 -9.91 -2.33
CA LEU A 94 -22.08 -10.78 -3.52
C LEU A 94 -20.64 -10.97 -4.01
N ALA A 95 -19.73 -10.07 -3.65
CA ALA A 95 -18.33 -10.16 -4.07
C ALA A 95 -17.64 -11.36 -3.38
N TRP A 96 -17.78 -11.48 -2.07
CA TRP A 96 -17.14 -12.52 -1.26
C TRP A 96 -18.10 -13.62 -0.81
N ARG A 97 -19.39 -13.52 -1.24
CA ARG A 97 -20.45 -14.47 -0.87
C ARG A 97 -20.60 -14.62 0.64
N THR A 98 -20.60 -13.48 1.34
CA THR A 98 -20.70 -13.40 2.79
C THR A 98 -21.98 -12.67 3.25
N ILE A 99 -22.23 -12.63 4.56
CA ILE A 99 -23.27 -11.80 5.15
C ILE A 99 -22.59 -10.61 5.81
N GLU A 100 -22.85 -9.41 5.29
CA GLU A 100 -22.43 -8.16 5.91
C GLU A 100 -23.46 -7.74 6.98
N THR A 101 -22.97 -7.53 8.21
CA THR A 101 -23.82 -7.13 9.34
C THR A 101 -24.01 -5.63 9.47
N ASN A 102 -23.17 -4.84 8.78
CA ASN A 102 -23.12 -3.38 8.86
C ASN A 102 -22.86 -2.81 10.28
N GLU A 103 -22.29 -3.61 11.19
CA GLU A 103 -21.94 -3.13 12.53
C GLU A 103 -20.80 -2.10 12.50
N VAL A 104 -19.89 -2.23 11.54
CA VAL A 104 -18.85 -1.25 11.26
C VAL A 104 -19.20 -0.50 9.99
N GLY A 105 -19.39 0.81 10.09
CA GLY A 105 -19.59 1.72 8.98
C GLY A 105 -18.61 2.88 9.04
N ILE A 106 -18.91 3.98 8.33
CA ILE A 106 -17.99 5.12 8.24
C ILE A 106 -17.69 5.75 9.61
N HIS A 107 -18.65 5.80 10.52
CA HIS A 107 -18.46 6.38 11.85
C HIS A 107 -17.51 5.55 12.70
N GLU A 108 -17.72 4.24 12.74
CA GLU A 108 -16.89 3.31 13.47
C GLU A 108 -15.48 3.26 12.88
N PHE A 109 -15.37 3.20 11.54
CA PHE A 109 -14.09 3.16 10.87
C PHE A 109 -13.31 4.48 11.04
N TYR A 110 -13.97 5.64 10.94
CA TYR A 110 -13.33 6.92 11.21
C TYR A 110 -12.81 6.98 12.65
N ASN A 111 -13.61 6.54 13.64
CA ASN A 111 -13.18 6.48 15.03
C ASN A 111 -11.94 5.57 15.19
N TRP A 112 -11.94 4.40 14.53
CA TRP A 112 -10.79 3.51 14.56
C TRP A 112 -9.54 4.17 13.92
N CYS A 113 -9.69 4.84 12.79
CA CYS A 113 -8.60 5.59 12.15
C CYS A 113 -8.03 6.68 13.08
N GLN A 114 -8.87 7.38 13.85
CA GLN A 114 -8.38 8.33 14.87
C GLN A 114 -7.53 7.65 15.95
N HIS A 115 -7.86 6.41 16.33
CA HIS A 115 -7.06 5.66 17.28
C HIS A 115 -5.70 5.25 16.73
N VAL A 116 -5.57 4.93 15.46
CA VAL A 116 -4.30 4.52 14.84
C VAL A 116 -3.50 5.71 14.26
N GLY A 117 -4.14 6.87 14.08
CA GLY A 117 -3.51 8.07 13.54
C GLY A 117 -3.45 8.09 12.00
N ALA A 118 -4.38 7.40 11.33
CA ALA A 118 -4.43 7.31 9.88
C ALA A 118 -5.58 8.14 9.28
N GLU A 119 -5.38 8.65 8.06
CA GLU A 119 -6.44 9.21 7.22
C GLU A 119 -7.21 8.11 6.49
N ILE A 120 -8.34 8.47 5.88
CA ILE A 120 -9.15 7.54 5.08
C ILE A 120 -9.00 7.88 3.60
N ASN A 121 -8.72 6.85 2.78
CA ASN A 121 -8.91 6.87 1.34
C ASN A 121 -10.22 6.13 1.03
N MET A 122 -11.27 6.89 0.68
CA MET A 122 -12.63 6.34 0.57
C MET A 122 -12.95 5.92 -0.86
N ALA A 123 -13.33 4.67 -1.06
CA ALA A 123 -13.86 4.19 -2.34
C ALA A 123 -15.39 4.39 -2.42
N VAL A 124 -15.88 4.83 -3.59
CA VAL A 124 -17.31 4.96 -3.89
C VAL A 124 -17.80 3.86 -4.82
N ASN A 125 -19.06 3.45 -4.66
CA ASN A 125 -19.67 2.41 -5.49
C ASN A 125 -20.02 2.93 -6.89
N LEU A 126 -19.24 2.55 -7.90
CA LEU A 126 -19.53 2.78 -9.32
C LEU A 126 -19.92 1.50 -10.08
N GLY A 127 -20.05 0.38 -9.38
CA GLY A 127 -20.56 -0.87 -9.93
C GLY A 127 -22.09 -0.85 -10.07
N THR A 128 -22.78 -0.93 -8.94
CA THR A 128 -24.26 -0.97 -8.86
C THR A 128 -24.88 0.39 -8.59
N ARG A 129 -24.08 1.43 -8.30
CA ARG A 129 -24.54 2.80 -8.05
C ARG A 129 -23.80 3.78 -8.97
N GLY A 130 -23.74 5.05 -8.66
CA GLY A 130 -23.14 6.05 -9.54
C GLY A 130 -23.09 7.44 -8.92
N VAL A 131 -23.18 8.46 -9.76
CA VAL A 131 -22.95 9.87 -9.46
C VAL A 131 -23.67 10.36 -8.20
N ASP A 132 -24.99 10.08 -8.09
CA ASP A 132 -25.79 10.57 -6.96
C ASP A 132 -25.35 9.99 -5.62
N ALA A 133 -25.11 8.66 -5.56
CA ALA A 133 -24.70 8.01 -4.33
C ALA A 133 -23.28 8.46 -3.89
N ALA A 134 -22.37 8.65 -4.85
CA ALA A 134 -21.01 9.11 -4.59
C ALA A 134 -20.99 10.57 -4.06
N ARG A 135 -21.68 11.49 -4.75
CA ARG A 135 -21.75 12.87 -4.29
C ARG A 135 -22.44 13.00 -2.92
N ASN A 136 -23.46 12.16 -2.65
CA ASN A 136 -24.16 12.15 -1.37
C ASN A 136 -23.25 11.69 -0.23
N LEU A 137 -22.34 10.72 -0.50
CA LEU A 137 -21.35 10.29 0.48
C LEU A 137 -20.33 11.40 0.79
N VAL A 138 -19.87 12.15 -0.23
CA VAL A 138 -19.00 13.33 -0.02
C VAL A 138 -19.73 14.39 0.80
N GLU A 139 -20.98 14.68 0.50
CA GLU A 139 -21.81 15.64 1.27
C GLU A 139 -21.96 15.17 2.72
N TYR A 140 -22.25 13.89 2.93
CA TYR A 140 -22.34 13.30 4.28
C TYR A 140 -21.03 13.45 5.05
N CYS A 141 -19.90 13.14 4.41
CA CYS A 141 -18.59 13.14 5.07
C CYS A 141 -18.01 14.55 5.28
N ASN A 142 -18.12 15.42 4.28
CA ASN A 142 -17.30 16.63 4.23
C ASN A 142 -18.11 17.95 4.34
N PHE A 143 -19.41 17.96 4.01
CA PHE A 143 -20.17 19.20 4.08
C PHE A 143 -20.49 19.56 5.54
N PRO A 144 -20.32 20.85 5.95
CA PRO A 144 -20.41 21.22 7.37
C PRO A 144 -21.79 20.97 7.98
N LYS A 145 -22.84 21.60 7.47
CA LYS A 145 -24.21 21.56 8.00
C LYS A 145 -25.23 22.25 7.08
N GLY A 146 -26.53 22.03 7.35
CA GLY A 146 -27.61 22.77 6.69
C GLY A 146 -28.14 22.07 5.44
N THR A 147 -27.73 20.83 5.19
CA THR A 147 -28.25 19.97 4.14
C THR A 147 -28.67 18.63 4.71
N TYR A 148 -29.49 17.87 3.98
CA TYR A 148 -30.02 16.60 4.47
C TYR A 148 -28.89 15.64 4.95
N TRP A 149 -27.87 15.43 4.11
CA TRP A 149 -26.81 14.47 4.44
C TRP A 149 -25.86 14.97 5.53
N SER A 150 -25.49 16.24 5.51
CA SER A 150 -24.63 16.81 6.55
C SER A 150 -25.33 16.84 7.93
N ASP A 151 -26.63 17.15 7.95
CA ASP A 151 -27.40 17.17 9.20
C ASP A 151 -27.69 15.75 9.70
N LEU A 152 -27.85 14.77 8.80
CA LEU A 152 -27.94 13.36 9.16
C LEU A 152 -26.64 12.83 9.80
N ARG A 153 -25.44 13.18 9.27
CA ARG A 153 -24.16 12.86 9.94
C ARG A 153 -24.16 13.41 11.37
N ARG A 154 -24.56 14.67 11.54
CA ARG A 154 -24.59 15.32 12.86
C ARG A 154 -25.57 14.63 13.81
N SER A 155 -26.76 14.28 13.34
CA SER A 155 -27.75 13.54 14.14
C SER A 155 -27.28 12.11 14.52
N ASN A 156 -26.39 11.52 13.70
CA ASN A 156 -25.72 10.25 13.98
C ASN A 156 -24.50 10.41 14.93
N GLY A 157 -24.27 11.59 15.51
CA GLY A 157 -23.29 11.81 16.57
C GLY A 157 -21.95 12.39 16.10
N GLN A 158 -21.77 12.66 14.80
CA GLN A 158 -20.54 13.29 14.28
C GLN A 158 -20.80 14.75 13.88
N GLU A 159 -20.60 15.67 14.82
CA GLU A 159 -20.89 17.10 14.64
C GLU A 159 -20.02 17.73 13.55
N SER A 160 -18.70 17.52 13.59
CA SER A 160 -17.76 18.04 12.60
C SER A 160 -17.70 17.11 11.38
N PRO A 161 -17.37 17.64 10.17
CA PRO A 161 -17.02 16.79 9.03
C PRO A 161 -15.92 15.78 9.34
N PHE A 162 -15.95 14.63 8.68
CA PHE A 162 -14.83 13.67 8.73
C PHE A 162 -13.59 14.22 8.00
N GLY A 163 -13.80 15.08 7.00
CA GLY A 163 -12.73 15.75 6.27
C GLY A 163 -11.92 14.81 5.38
N ILE A 164 -12.56 13.82 4.78
CA ILE A 164 -11.90 12.82 3.91
C ILE A 164 -11.42 13.51 2.64
N LYS A 165 -10.12 13.39 2.34
CA LYS A 165 -9.48 14.08 1.21
C LYS A 165 -9.32 13.21 -0.02
N THR A 166 -9.01 11.93 0.13
CA THR A 166 -8.69 11.02 -0.99
C THR A 166 -9.88 10.08 -1.26
N TRP A 167 -10.28 9.99 -2.55
CA TRP A 167 -11.48 9.26 -2.96
C TRP A 167 -11.20 8.40 -4.21
N CYS A 168 -11.51 7.10 -4.16
CA CYS A 168 -11.40 6.20 -5.30
C CYS A 168 -12.75 6.07 -6.03
N LEU A 169 -12.73 6.21 -7.36
CA LEU A 169 -13.90 6.09 -8.23
C LEU A 169 -14.20 4.63 -8.58
N GLY A 170 -14.69 3.86 -7.62
CA GLY A 170 -14.93 2.43 -7.77
C GLY A 170 -13.70 1.58 -7.46
N ASN A 171 -13.69 0.36 -7.95
CA ASN A 171 -12.64 -0.64 -7.82
C ASN A 171 -12.63 -1.57 -9.03
N GLU A 172 -11.46 -1.81 -9.64
CA GLU A 172 -11.24 -2.82 -10.70
C GLU A 172 -12.34 -2.87 -11.77
N MET A 173 -12.76 -1.70 -12.25
CA MET A 173 -13.95 -1.60 -13.08
C MET A 173 -13.83 -2.25 -14.48
N ASP A 174 -12.62 -2.64 -14.89
CA ASP A 174 -12.30 -3.43 -16.08
C ASP A 174 -12.41 -4.94 -15.83
N GLY A 175 -12.39 -5.38 -14.56
CA GLY A 175 -12.35 -6.81 -14.20
C GLY A 175 -13.69 -7.51 -14.40
N PRO A 176 -13.78 -8.63 -15.17
CA PRO A 176 -15.04 -9.35 -15.40
C PRO A 176 -15.60 -9.99 -14.11
N TRP A 177 -14.80 -10.12 -13.06
CA TRP A 177 -15.23 -10.57 -11.73
C TRP A 177 -15.93 -9.47 -10.93
N GLN A 178 -15.70 -8.20 -11.29
CA GLN A 178 -16.24 -7.06 -10.56
C GLN A 178 -17.73 -6.87 -10.81
N ILE A 179 -18.53 -6.72 -9.74
CA ILE A 179 -19.97 -6.49 -9.86
C ILE A 179 -20.21 -5.15 -10.56
N GLY A 180 -20.89 -5.21 -11.71
CA GLY A 180 -21.17 -4.03 -12.52
C GLY A 180 -19.94 -3.49 -13.25
N HIS A 181 -18.96 -4.36 -13.59
CA HIS A 181 -17.83 -3.99 -14.44
C HIS A 181 -18.29 -3.33 -15.75
N LYS A 182 -17.41 -2.58 -16.38
CA LYS A 182 -17.76 -1.72 -17.53
C LYS A 182 -16.69 -1.81 -18.62
N THR A 183 -17.06 -1.37 -19.82
CA THR A 183 -16.05 -1.03 -20.83
C THR A 183 -15.32 0.25 -20.42
N ALA A 184 -14.15 0.50 -21.02
CA ALA A 184 -13.36 1.70 -20.74
C ALA A 184 -14.15 2.98 -21.01
N GLU A 185 -14.95 3.02 -22.09
CA GLU A 185 -15.78 4.15 -22.47
C GLU A 185 -16.91 4.40 -21.46
N GLU A 186 -17.61 3.34 -21.02
CA GLU A 186 -18.68 3.45 -20.03
C GLU A 186 -18.14 3.91 -18.69
N TYR A 187 -17.02 3.35 -18.25
CA TYR A 187 -16.41 3.69 -16.99
C TYR A 187 -15.82 5.10 -17.00
N GLY A 188 -15.04 5.45 -18.02
CA GLY A 188 -14.41 6.77 -18.10
C GLY A 188 -15.44 7.90 -18.09
N ARG A 189 -16.56 7.74 -18.82
CA ARG A 189 -17.65 8.73 -18.80
C ARG A 189 -18.35 8.81 -17.45
N LEU A 190 -18.63 7.67 -16.80
CA LEU A 190 -19.21 7.64 -15.47
C LEU A 190 -18.27 8.27 -14.42
N ALA A 191 -16.98 7.95 -14.49
CA ALA A 191 -15.98 8.47 -13.58
C ALA A 191 -15.80 9.98 -13.70
N GLU A 192 -15.75 10.50 -14.93
CA GLU A 192 -15.69 11.96 -15.19
C GLU A 192 -16.83 12.71 -14.51
N GLU A 193 -18.08 12.29 -14.75
CA GLU A 193 -19.25 12.97 -14.19
C GLU A 193 -19.36 12.78 -12.68
N THR A 194 -18.91 11.62 -12.16
CA THR A 194 -18.87 11.36 -10.73
C THR A 194 -17.86 12.27 -10.04
N ALA A 195 -16.62 12.33 -10.53
CA ALA A 195 -15.58 13.20 -9.97
C ALA A 195 -16.01 14.68 -9.98
N LYS A 196 -16.59 15.14 -11.08
CA LYS A 196 -17.13 16.48 -11.22
C LYS A 196 -18.20 16.78 -10.17
N ALA A 197 -19.17 15.87 -9.98
CA ALA A 197 -20.23 16.05 -9.00
C ALA A 197 -19.69 16.06 -7.56
N MET A 198 -18.72 15.18 -7.25
CA MET A 198 -18.05 15.12 -5.95
C MET A 198 -17.25 16.41 -5.66
N LYS A 199 -16.49 16.93 -6.65
CA LYS A 199 -15.72 18.17 -6.52
C LYS A 199 -16.60 19.44 -6.47
N LEU A 200 -17.83 19.41 -6.98
CA LEU A 200 -18.81 20.48 -6.77
C LEU A 200 -19.33 20.53 -5.30
N VAL A 201 -19.24 19.44 -4.56
CA VAL A 201 -19.56 19.40 -3.13
C VAL A 201 -18.38 19.85 -2.28
N ASP A 202 -17.17 19.35 -2.60
CA ASP A 202 -15.90 19.71 -1.94
C ASP A 202 -14.79 19.74 -2.98
N ASP A 203 -14.35 20.91 -3.39
CA ASP A 203 -13.30 21.10 -4.40
C ASP A 203 -11.88 20.80 -3.91
N SER A 204 -11.73 20.57 -2.61
CA SER A 204 -10.46 20.26 -1.97
C SER A 204 -10.10 18.76 -1.97
N ILE A 205 -10.99 17.90 -2.49
CA ILE A 205 -10.75 16.46 -2.55
C ILE A 205 -9.83 16.08 -3.71
N GLU A 206 -9.06 15.03 -3.48
CA GLU A 206 -8.24 14.35 -4.50
C GLU A 206 -8.94 13.07 -4.95
N VAL A 207 -8.92 12.79 -6.24
CA VAL A 207 -9.70 11.70 -6.84
C VAL A 207 -8.80 10.73 -7.59
N VAL A 208 -8.99 9.44 -7.30
CA VAL A 208 -8.28 8.32 -7.93
C VAL A 208 -9.19 7.65 -8.95
N LEU A 209 -8.75 7.58 -10.21
CA LEU A 209 -9.40 6.86 -11.31
C LEU A 209 -8.93 5.42 -11.35
N CYS A 210 -9.81 4.43 -11.59
CA CYS A 210 -9.36 3.05 -11.78
C CYS A 210 -8.55 2.90 -13.08
N GLY A 211 -7.31 2.45 -12.95
CA GLY A 211 -6.55 1.81 -14.02
C GLY A 211 -6.92 0.34 -14.16
N SER A 212 -6.17 -0.42 -14.93
CA SER A 212 -6.37 -1.86 -15.08
C SER A 212 -6.17 -2.61 -13.76
N SER A 213 -7.00 -3.65 -13.54
CA SER A 213 -6.95 -4.51 -12.35
C SER A 213 -5.62 -5.25 -12.18
N ASN A 214 -4.87 -5.43 -13.24
CA ASN A 214 -3.46 -5.86 -13.26
C ASN A 214 -2.87 -5.64 -14.65
N ARG A 215 -1.53 -5.76 -14.75
CA ARG A 215 -0.79 -5.58 -16.00
C ARG A 215 -1.13 -6.60 -17.08
N GLN A 216 -1.64 -7.79 -16.72
CA GLN A 216 -1.96 -8.88 -17.64
C GLN A 216 -3.39 -8.80 -18.19
N MET A 217 -4.18 -7.78 -17.83
CA MET A 217 -5.53 -7.62 -18.37
C MET A 217 -5.49 -7.48 -19.89
N PRO A 218 -6.42 -8.16 -20.62
CA PRO A 218 -6.49 -8.03 -22.09
C PRO A 218 -6.72 -6.59 -22.57
N THR A 219 -7.28 -5.76 -21.72
CA THR A 219 -7.60 -4.34 -21.98
C THR A 219 -6.48 -3.38 -21.57
N PHE A 220 -5.39 -3.88 -20.95
CA PHE A 220 -4.27 -3.04 -20.51
C PHE A 220 -3.72 -2.19 -21.65
N GLY A 221 -3.49 -0.94 -21.38
CA GLY A 221 -3.06 0.08 -22.34
C GLY A 221 -4.24 0.80 -22.99
N ASP A 222 -5.15 0.09 -23.62
CA ASP A 222 -6.37 0.69 -24.20
C ASP A 222 -7.31 1.23 -23.12
N TRP A 223 -7.40 0.53 -21.98
CA TRP A 223 -8.16 0.99 -20.81
C TRP A 223 -7.63 2.31 -20.29
N GLU A 224 -6.34 2.38 -19.96
CA GLU A 224 -5.71 3.58 -19.40
C GLU A 224 -5.87 4.78 -20.33
N LEU A 225 -5.55 4.61 -21.61
CA LEU A 225 -5.63 5.69 -22.60
C LEU A 225 -7.06 6.22 -22.77
N THR A 226 -8.06 5.33 -22.75
CA THR A 226 -9.48 5.70 -22.91
C THR A 226 -10.01 6.42 -21.69
N VAL A 227 -9.83 5.87 -20.48
CA VAL A 227 -10.37 6.46 -19.25
C VAL A 227 -9.68 7.78 -18.89
N LEU A 228 -8.37 7.88 -19.15
CA LEU A 228 -7.61 9.12 -18.99
C LEU A 228 -8.08 10.19 -19.99
N ASP A 229 -8.33 9.84 -21.26
CA ASP A 229 -8.78 10.82 -22.25
C ASP A 229 -10.12 11.45 -21.85
N GLN A 230 -11.00 10.71 -21.20
CA GLN A 230 -12.29 11.20 -20.74
C GLN A 230 -12.19 11.99 -19.43
N ALA A 231 -11.58 11.43 -18.40
CA ALA A 231 -11.66 11.95 -17.03
C ALA A 231 -10.48 12.86 -16.61
N TYR A 232 -9.49 13.11 -17.48
CA TYR A 232 -8.20 13.74 -17.15
C TYR A 232 -8.31 15.00 -16.28
N ASP A 233 -9.23 15.89 -16.62
CA ASP A 233 -9.34 17.19 -15.96
C ASP A 233 -9.92 17.09 -14.53
N GLN A 234 -10.64 16.00 -14.24
CA GLN A 234 -11.36 15.81 -12.97
C GLN A 234 -10.60 14.98 -11.94
N ILE A 235 -9.58 14.23 -12.36
CA ILE A 235 -8.88 13.27 -11.50
C ILE A 235 -7.47 13.73 -11.13
N ASP A 236 -6.91 13.17 -10.08
CA ASP A 236 -5.57 13.53 -9.57
C ASP A 236 -4.60 12.36 -9.66
N TYR A 237 -5.11 11.12 -9.58
CA TYR A 237 -4.35 9.88 -9.63
C TYR A 237 -5.01 8.87 -10.57
N LEU A 238 -4.16 7.99 -11.15
CA LEU A 238 -4.59 6.74 -11.78
C LEU A 238 -4.15 5.57 -10.91
N SER A 239 -5.04 4.59 -10.67
CA SER A 239 -4.72 3.44 -9.84
C SER A 239 -3.98 2.34 -10.60
N LEU A 240 -3.20 1.55 -9.85
CA LEU A 240 -2.56 0.30 -10.29
C LEU A 240 -2.83 -0.77 -9.24
N HIS A 241 -3.06 -2.02 -9.69
CA HIS A 241 -3.19 -3.19 -8.84
C HIS A 241 -2.25 -4.28 -9.32
N GLN A 242 -1.57 -4.98 -8.43
CA GLN A 242 -0.76 -6.15 -8.77
C GLN A 242 -0.47 -7.01 -7.55
N TYR A 243 -0.68 -8.31 -7.71
CA TYR A 243 -0.31 -9.32 -6.72
C TYR A 243 0.74 -10.26 -7.29
N TYR A 244 1.63 -10.74 -6.42
CA TYR A 244 2.72 -11.64 -6.78
C TYR A 244 2.64 -12.94 -5.98
N GLY A 245 3.20 -14.03 -6.53
CA GLY A 245 3.23 -15.31 -5.84
C GLY A 245 4.32 -16.23 -6.36
N ASN A 246 4.73 -17.22 -5.55
CA ASN A 246 5.73 -18.22 -5.88
C ASN A 246 5.11 -19.61 -6.12
N GLN A 247 4.12 -19.67 -7.03
CA GLN A 247 3.42 -20.93 -7.35
C GLN A 247 4.35 -22.00 -7.96
N LYS A 248 5.44 -21.56 -8.62
CA LYS A 248 6.44 -22.47 -9.22
C LYS A 248 7.49 -22.95 -8.21
N ASN A 249 7.52 -22.39 -6.98
CA ASN A 249 8.56 -22.57 -5.98
C ASN A 249 9.98 -22.33 -6.52
N ASP A 250 10.12 -21.29 -7.35
CA ASP A 250 11.38 -20.80 -7.91
C ASP A 250 11.75 -19.47 -7.23
N LEU A 251 12.65 -19.54 -6.24
CA LEU A 251 13.03 -18.37 -5.43
C LEU A 251 13.67 -17.26 -6.28
N SER A 252 14.55 -17.62 -7.22
CA SER A 252 15.26 -16.65 -8.06
C SER A 252 14.29 -15.87 -8.95
N HIS A 253 13.35 -16.58 -9.59
CA HIS A 253 12.29 -15.97 -10.39
C HIS A 253 11.34 -15.13 -9.52
N TYR A 254 10.99 -15.63 -8.33
CA TYR A 254 10.10 -14.95 -7.39
C TYR A 254 10.68 -13.60 -6.92
N LEU A 255 11.95 -13.57 -6.51
CA LEU A 255 12.61 -12.34 -6.07
C LEU A 255 12.83 -11.33 -7.22
N ALA A 256 12.79 -11.78 -8.49
CA ALA A 256 12.85 -10.93 -9.66
C ALA A 256 11.55 -10.18 -9.98
N ARG A 257 10.41 -10.55 -9.34
CA ARG A 257 9.09 -9.96 -9.64
C ARG A 257 8.99 -8.45 -9.38
N SER A 258 9.88 -7.87 -8.60
CA SER A 258 9.97 -6.42 -8.45
C SER A 258 10.31 -5.70 -9.77
N LEU A 259 10.96 -6.36 -10.72
CA LEU A 259 11.19 -5.81 -12.07
C LEU A 259 9.90 -5.75 -12.90
N ASP A 260 8.94 -6.64 -12.67
CA ASP A 260 7.61 -6.55 -13.27
C ASP A 260 6.86 -5.32 -12.75
N MET A 261 6.91 -5.07 -11.42
CA MET A 261 6.34 -3.87 -10.81
C MET A 261 6.98 -2.58 -11.38
N ASP A 262 8.29 -2.55 -11.50
CA ASP A 262 9.05 -1.41 -12.08
C ASP A 262 8.60 -1.10 -13.51
N ARG A 263 8.46 -2.15 -14.34
CA ARG A 263 7.97 -2.04 -15.70
C ARG A 263 6.53 -1.55 -15.75
N PHE A 264 5.65 -2.11 -14.93
CA PHE A 264 4.23 -1.72 -14.86
C PHE A 264 4.06 -0.24 -14.51
N ILE A 265 4.74 0.25 -13.46
CA ILE A 265 4.73 1.66 -13.09
C ILE A 265 5.23 2.55 -14.24
N SER A 266 6.33 2.14 -14.90
CA SER A 266 6.91 2.90 -16.01
C SER A 266 5.97 2.98 -17.22
N GLU A 267 5.31 1.88 -17.59
CA GLU A 267 4.35 1.81 -18.69
C GLU A 267 3.13 2.71 -18.41
N VAL A 268 2.54 2.62 -17.22
CA VAL A 268 1.37 3.46 -16.85
C VAL A 268 1.75 4.94 -16.75
N THR A 269 2.95 5.25 -16.26
CA THR A 269 3.49 6.61 -16.27
C THR A 269 3.55 7.19 -17.68
N ALA A 270 4.07 6.41 -18.63
CA ALA A 270 4.17 6.82 -20.04
C ALA A 270 2.78 7.06 -20.67
N MET A 271 1.78 6.26 -20.32
CA MET A 271 0.39 6.46 -20.77
C MET A 271 -0.20 7.77 -20.23
N CYS A 272 -0.03 8.05 -18.93
CA CYS A 272 -0.43 9.33 -18.33
C CYS A 272 0.21 10.52 -19.04
N ASP A 273 1.50 10.45 -19.32
CA ASP A 273 2.26 11.53 -19.98
C ASP A 273 1.87 11.67 -21.47
N THR A 274 1.52 10.58 -22.13
CA THR A 274 0.98 10.58 -23.50
C THR A 274 -0.35 11.36 -23.57
N VAL A 275 -1.29 11.08 -22.66
CA VAL A 275 -2.59 11.77 -22.61
C VAL A 275 -2.38 13.24 -22.21
N LYS A 276 -1.47 13.53 -21.26
CA LYS A 276 -1.08 14.90 -20.91
C LYS A 276 -0.64 15.69 -22.13
N ALA A 277 0.27 15.11 -22.94
CA ALA A 277 0.77 15.75 -24.15
C ALA A 277 -0.33 15.95 -25.19
N LYS A 278 -1.19 14.94 -25.44
CA LYS A 278 -2.34 15.01 -26.34
C LYS A 278 -3.32 16.16 -25.96
N LYS A 279 -3.56 16.34 -24.66
CA LYS A 279 -4.46 17.37 -24.13
C LYS A 279 -3.80 18.74 -23.96
N HIS A 280 -2.50 18.87 -24.23
CA HIS A 280 -1.71 20.08 -23.95
C HIS A 280 -1.87 20.56 -22.48
N SER A 281 -2.07 19.63 -21.57
CA SER A 281 -2.34 19.94 -20.16
C SER A 281 -1.05 20.25 -19.39
N LYS A 282 -1.13 21.21 -18.44
CA LYS A 282 -0.07 21.45 -17.45
C LYS A 282 -0.21 20.52 -16.23
N LYS A 283 -1.40 19.96 -16.01
CA LYS A 283 -1.69 19.04 -14.92
C LYS A 283 -0.91 17.73 -15.13
N GLN A 284 -0.34 17.20 -14.06
CA GLN A 284 0.27 15.87 -14.04
C GLN A 284 -0.64 14.92 -13.27
N ILE A 285 -0.97 13.80 -13.87
CA ILE A 285 -1.63 12.70 -13.16
C ILE A 285 -0.55 11.86 -12.51
N ASN A 286 -0.61 11.74 -11.19
CA ASN A 286 0.27 10.85 -10.43
C ASN A 286 -0.37 9.45 -10.30
N LEU A 287 0.33 8.54 -9.65
CA LEU A 287 -0.09 7.16 -9.51
C LEU A 287 -0.48 6.83 -8.07
N SER A 288 -1.55 6.04 -7.93
CA SER A 288 -1.97 5.37 -6.72
C SER A 288 -1.83 3.88 -6.93
N PHE A 289 -0.79 3.26 -6.39
CA PHE A 289 -0.68 1.80 -6.37
C PHE A 289 -1.53 1.28 -5.21
N ASP A 290 -2.85 1.37 -5.34
CA ASP A 290 -3.77 1.25 -4.21
C ASP A 290 -4.22 -0.18 -3.89
N GLU A 291 -3.69 -1.19 -4.62
CA GLU A 291 -3.64 -2.59 -4.20
C GLU A 291 -2.34 -3.25 -4.68
N TRP A 292 -1.50 -3.68 -3.75
CA TRP A 292 -0.31 -4.46 -4.07
C TRP A 292 0.07 -5.35 -2.90
N ASN A 293 0.47 -6.58 -3.15
CA ASN A 293 1.04 -7.50 -2.15
C ASN A 293 1.48 -8.82 -2.81
N ILE A 294 1.74 -9.80 -1.95
CA ILE A 294 1.95 -11.20 -2.24
C ILE A 294 0.64 -11.93 -1.92
N TRP A 295 0.21 -12.83 -2.82
CA TRP A 295 -1.01 -13.61 -2.61
C TRP A 295 -0.93 -14.95 -3.36
N TYR A 296 -0.75 -16.05 -2.63
CA TYR A 296 -0.76 -17.41 -3.21
C TYR A 296 -0.83 -18.55 -2.19
N HIS A 297 -0.74 -18.27 -0.88
CA HIS A 297 -0.65 -19.34 0.13
C HIS A 297 -2.00 -19.92 0.52
N SER A 298 -3.10 -19.18 0.40
CA SER A 298 -4.43 -19.56 0.90
C SER A 298 -5.36 -20.17 -0.16
N ALA A 299 -4.96 -20.29 -1.42
CA ALA A 299 -5.83 -20.64 -2.54
C ALA A 299 -6.67 -21.91 -2.30
N GLU A 300 -6.07 -22.98 -1.78
CA GLU A 300 -6.79 -24.24 -1.49
C GLU A 300 -7.81 -24.10 -0.34
N GLN A 301 -7.53 -23.27 0.65
CA GLN A 301 -8.43 -22.97 1.77
C GLN A 301 -9.62 -22.15 1.32
N ASP A 302 -9.38 -21.16 0.46
CA ASP A 302 -10.40 -20.25 -0.03
C ASP A 302 -11.45 -20.98 -0.89
N GLU A 303 -11.03 -21.95 -1.71
CA GLU A 303 -11.92 -22.80 -2.50
C GLU A 303 -12.90 -23.62 -1.65
N GLN A 304 -12.54 -23.94 -0.39
CA GLN A 304 -13.35 -24.74 0.52
C GLN A 304 -14.28 -23.88 1.39
N ALA A 305 -14.19 -22.55 1.34
CA ALA A 305 -14.99 -21.66 2.17
C ALA A 305 -16.49 -21.77 1.82
N ALA A 306 -17.30 -22.11 2.82
CA ALA A 306 -18.74 -22.17 2.65
C ALA A 306 -19.32 -20.76 2.47
N PRO A 307 -20.26 -20.55 1.52
CA PRO A 307 -20.85 -19.25 1.28
C PRO A 307 -21.77 -18.80 2.42
N TRP A 308 -22.05 -17.50 2.46
CA TRP A 308 -23.03 -16.85 3.33
C TRP A 308 -22.75 -16.99 4.83
N GLN A 309 -21.47 -17.01 5.18
CA GLN A 309 -21.01 -16.87 6.56
C GLN A 309 -20.72 -15.41 6.89
N ILE A 310 -20.74 -15.07 8.19
CA ILE A 310 -20.22 -13.79 8.70
C ILE A 310 -18.73 -13.97 8.94
N ALA A 311 -17.91 -13.10 8.35
CA ALA A 311 -16.47 -13.08 8.54
C ALA A 311 -15.77 -14.46 8.44
N PRO A 312 -15.96 -15.24 7.36
CA PRO A 312 -15.22 -16.49 7.18
C PRO A 312 -13.71 -16.21 7.01
N PRO A 313 -12.83 -17.15 7.37
CA PRO A 313 -11.40 -17.00 7.07
C PRO A 313 -11.21 -17.10 5.55
N LEU A 314 -10.88 -15.96 4.91
CA LEU A 314 -10.60 -15.83 3.48
C LEU A 314 -9.25 -15.14 3.29
N LEU A 315 -8.47 -15.61 2.30
CA LEU A 315 -7.17 -15.05 1.94
C LEU A 315 -6.23 -14.87 3.13
N GLU A 316 -6.25 -15.81 4.07
CA GLU A 316 -5.43 -15.75 5.28
C GLU A 316 -4.04 -16.36 5.05
N ASP A 317 -3.27 -15.77 4.12
CA ASP A 317 -1.92 -16.19 3.79
C ASP A 317 -1.01 -16.19 5.03
N ASN A 318 -0.20 -17.25 5.15
CA ASN A 318 0.89 -17.33 6.14
C ASN A 318 2.21 -17.01 5.45
N TYR A 319 2.68 -15.79 5.65
CA TYR A 319 3.89 -15.31 5.02
C TYR A 319 5.15 -15.89 5.64
N ASN A 320 6.08 -16.28 4.76
CA ASN A 320 7.37 -16.80 5.11
C ASN A 320 8.51 -15.78 4.89
N PHE A 321 9.76 -16.22 5.03
CA PHE A 321 10.90 -15.31 4.90
C PHE A 321 11.15 -14.87 3.45
N GLU A 322 10.93 -15.72 2.44
CA GLU A 322 11.06 -15.30 1.03
C GLU A 322 10.07 -14.22 0.65
N ASP A 323 8.86 -14.24 1.25
CA ASP A 323 7.86 -13.19 1.06
C ASP A 323 8.35 -11.84 1.63
N ALA A 324 9.00 -11.87 2.78
CA ALA A 324 9.60 -10.66 3.35
C ALA A 324 10.71 -10.07 2.47
N LEU A 325 11.50 -10.91 1.83
CA LEU A 325 12.54 -10.48 0.87
C LEU A 325 11.92 -9.85 -0.38
N LEU A 326 10.91 -10.49 -0.98
CA LEU A 326 10.21 -9.92 -2.12
C LEU A 326 9.53 -8.61 -1.74
N LEU A 327 8.83 -8.54 -0.60
CA LEU A 327 8.21 -7.30 -0.15
C LEU A 327 9.23 -6.17 -0.01
N GLY A 328 10.42 -6.46 0.51
CA GLY A 328 11.54 -5.51 0.53
C GLY A 328 11.93 -5.01 -0.87
N CYS A 329 12.00 -5.89 -1.85
CA CYS A 329 12.26 -5.51 -3.25
C CYS A 329 11.14 -4.62 -3.83
N LEU A 330 9.86 -4.95 -3.55
CA LEU A 330 8.71 -4.16 -4.00
C LEU A 330 8.70 -2.76 -3.38
N LEU A 331 9.01 -2.63 -2.09
CA LEU A 331 9.14 -1.34 -1.40
C LEU A 331 10.26 -0.47 -2.00
N ILE A 332 11.41 -1.08 -2.31
CA ILE A 332 12.50 -0.38 -3.00
C ILE A 332 12.04 0.09 -4.39
N THR A 333 11.27 -0.73 -5.11
CA THR A 333 10.72 -0.33 -6.42
C THR A 333 9.76 0.84 -6.29
N LEU A 334 8.85 0.85 -5.33
CA LEU A 334 7.96 2.00 -5.08
C LEU A 334 8.76 3.28 -4.80
N LEU A 335 9.82 3.19 -4.00
CA LEU A 335 10.72 4.33 -3.74
C LEU A 335 11.45 4.81 -5.02
N LYS A 336 11.88 3.91 -5.90
CA LYS A 336 12.47 4.28 -7.20
C LYS A 336 11.54 5.12 -8.07
N HIS A 337 10.23 5.08 -7.82
CA HIS A 337 9.21 5.83 -8.53
C HIS A 337 8.51 6.89 -7.67
N ALA A 338 9.13 7.35 -6.58
CA ALA A 338 8.55 8.34 -5.65
C ALA A 338 8.22 9.70 -6.31
N ASP A 339 8.76 9.98 -7.49
CA ASP A 339 8.39 11.13 -8.31
C ASP A 339 6.96 11.03 -8.86
N ARG A 340 6.45 9.81 -9.12
CA ARG A 340 5.14 9.56 -9.73
C ARG A 340 4.19 8.78 -8.83
N VAL A 341 4.64 7.78 -8.10
CA VAL A 341 3.83 7.03 -7.13
C VAL A 341 3.73 7.83 -5.84
N LYS A 342 2.55 8.40 -5.57
CA LYS A 342 2.30 9.19 -4.37
C LYS A 342 1.51 8.43 -3.31
N ILE A 343 0.73 7.46 -3.73
CA ILE A 343 -0.06 6.60 -2.86
C ILE A 343 0.30 5.16 -3.18
N ALA A 344 0.51 4.33 -2.15
CA ALA A 344 0.59 2.88 -2.34
C ALA A 344 0.00 2.19 -1.11
N CYS A 345 -1.05 1.36 -1.33
CA CYS A 345 -1.76 0.70 -0.24
C CYS A 345 -1.44 -0.79 -0.24
N LEU A 346 -0.71 -1.24 0.77
CA LEU A 346 -0.50 -2.68 1.00
C LEU A 346 -1.86 -3.36 1.26
N ALA A 347 -2.21 -4.31 0.44
CA ALA A 347 -3.46 -5.05 0.54
C ALA A 347 -3.23 -6.41 1.23
N GLN A 348 -3.76 -6.68 2.45
CA GLN A 348 -4.47 -5.72 3.27
C GLN A 348 -3.70 -5.49 4.59
N LEU A 349 -4.38 -5.05 5.64
CA LEU A 349 -3.71 -4.67 6.89
C LEU A 349 -3.81 -5.74 7.97
N VAL A 350 -4.97 -6.41 8.09
CA VAL A 350 -5.25 -7.38 9.16
C VAL A 350 -5.90 -8.64 8.57
N ASN A 351 -5.38 -9.80 8.91
CA ASN A 351 -5.81 -11.16 8.56
C ASN A 351 -5.76 -11.48 7.05
N VAL A 352 -6.43 -10.72 6.22
CA VAL A 352 -6.57 -10.96 4.78
C VAL A 352 -5.30 -10.53 4.06
N ILE A 353 -4.49 -11.47 3.54
CA ILE A 353 -3.18 -11.21 2.90
C ILE A 353 -2.38 -10.09 3.61
N ALA A 354 -2.23 -10.19 4.93
CA ALA A 354 -1.91 -9.04 5.76
C ALA A 354 -0.62 -9.21 6.58
N PRO A 355 0.09 -8.10 6.92
CA PRO A 355 1.24 -8.13 7.81
C PRO A 355 0.87 -8.47 9.26
N ILE A 356 -0.40 -8.28 9.66
CA ILE A 356 -0.90 -8.56 11.01
C ILE A 356 -1.92 -9.69 10.95
N ARG A 357 -1.73 -10.71 11.78
CA ARG A 357 -2.70 -11.79 11.96
C ARG A 357 -3.29 -11.75 13.36
N THR A 358 -4.52 -12.28 13.50
CA THR A 358 -5.22 -12.41 14.79
C THR A 358 -5.80 -13.80 14.98
N GLU A 359 -5.84 -14.26 16.23
CA GLU A 359 -6.73 -15.35 16.64
C GLU A 359 -8.03 -14.76 17.20
N THR A 360 -9.17 -15.42 16.96
CA THR A 360 -10.50 -14.94 17.38
C THR A 360 -10.59 -14.61 18.87
N ASN A 361 -10.01 -15.43 19.73
CA ASN A 361 -9.97 -15.22 21.19
C ASN A 361 -8.52 -15.17 21.72
N GLY A 362 -7.56 -14.92 20.85
CA GLY A 362 -6.13 -14.92 21.15
C GLY A 362 -5.47 -13.60 20.76
N GLU A 363 -4.16 -13.63 20.69
CA GLU A 363 -3.34 -12.43 20.44
C GLU A 363 -3.27 -12.08 18.96
N ALA A 364 -2.95 -10.81 18.65
CA ALA A 364 -2.46 -10.39 17.36
C ALA A 364 -0.94 -10.57 17.30
N TRP A 365 -0.41 -10.92 16.10
CA TRP A 365 1.04 -11.07 15.91
C TRP A 365 1.49 -10.54 14.54
N ARG A 366 2.79 -10.28 14.42
CA ARG A 366 3.46 -9.79 13.22
C ARG A 366 3.85 -10.96 12.32
N GLN A 367 3.42 -10.93 11.08
CA GLN A 367 3.93 -11.81 10.03
C GLN A 367 5.32 -11.34 9.55
N THR A 368 6.00 -12.14 8.74
CA THR A 368 7.36 -11.83 8.27
C THR A 368 7.43 -10.55 7.44
N ILE A 369 6.42 -10.28 6.62
CA ILE A 369 6.31 -9.08 5.77
C ILE A 369 6.10 -7.79 6.57
N TYR A 370 5.69 -7.87 7.82
CA TYR A 370 5.50 -6.73 8.72
C TYR A 370 6.76 -5.88 8.84
N TYR A 371 7.91 -6.53 8.98
CA TYR A 371 9.15 -5.85 9.33
C TYR A 371 9.75 -5.00 8.20
N PRO A 372 9.89 -5.50 6.96
CA PRO A 372 10.34 -4.66 5.85
C PRO A 372 9.41 -3.45 5.63
N PHE A 373 8.09 -3.66 5.73
CA PHE A 373 7.12 -2.59 5.59
C PHE A 373 7.28 -1.54 6.70
N MET A 374 7.32 -1.96 7.95
CA MET A 374 7.49 -1.07 9.11
C MET A 374 8.78 -0.25 9.00
N GLN A 375 9.90 -0.90 8.67
CA GLN A 375 11.19 -0.20 8.55
C GLN A 375 11.19 0.80 7.39
N ALA A 376 10.58 0.47 6.24
CA ALA A 376 10.43 1.40 5.14
C ALA A 376 9.52 2.59 5.50
N ALA A 377 8.37 2.34 6.14
CA ALA A 377 7.43 3.39 6.54
C ALA A 377 8.04 4.36 7.58
N VAL A 378 8.83 3.84 8.51
CA VAL A 378 9.45 4.65 9.58
C VAL A 378 10.69 5.40 9.09
N TYR A 379 11.56 4.74 8.32
CA TYR A 379 12.87 5.28 7.94
C TYR A 379 12.94 5.81 6.50
N GLY A 380 12.01 5.43 5.64
CA GLY A 380 11.99 5.81 4.23
C GLY A 380 11.33 7.16 3.93
N GLN A 381 11.33 8.10 4.89
CA GLN A 381 10.77 9.44 4.73
C GLN A 381 11.85 10.44 4.32
N GLY A 382 11.61 11.24 3.26
CA GLY A 382 12.55 12.25 2.78
C GLY A 382 12.63 12.32 1.26
N GLU A 383 13.81 12.64 0.74
CA GLU A 383 14.13 12.67 -0.68
C GLU A 383 14.78 11.36 -1.11
N VAL A 384 14.27 10.73 -2.14
CA VAL A 384 14.86 9.52 -2.72
C VAL A 384 16.02 9.92 -3.61
N LEU A 385 17.18 9.33 -3.40
CA LEU A 385 18.36 9.49 -4.22
C LEU A 385 18.40 8.38 -5.30
N SER A 386 18.86 8.72 -6.50
CA SER A 386 19.03 7.78 -7.61
C SER A 386 20.47 7.24 -7.62
N PRO A 387 20.77 6.10 -6.98
CA PRO A 387 22.11 5.57 -6.92
C PRO A 387 22.52 4.93 -8.24
N GLN A 388 23.83 4.91 -8.52
CA GLN A 388 24.37 4.05 -9.55
C GLN A 388 24.88 2.76 -8.90
N ILE A 389 24.26 1.63 -9.24
CA ILE A 389 24.55 0.33 -8.67
C ILE A 389 25.29 -0.54 -9.69
N ARG A 390 26.33 -1.25 -9.23
CA ARG A 390 26.99 -2.31 -9.98
C ARG A 390 27.03 -3.55 -9.10
N SER A 391 26.38 -4.61 -9.54
CA SER A 391 26.42 -5.95 -8.96
C SER A 391 26.48 -6.98 -10.08
N ALA A 392 26.77 -8.22 -9.75
CA ALA A 392 26.53 -9.33 -10.68
C ALA A 392 25.01 -9.48 -10.90
N ASN A 393 24.64 -10.07 -12.04
CA ASN A 393 23.26 -10.36 -12.42
C ASN A 393 23.06 -11.87 -12.59
N TYR A 394 21.81 -12.30 -12.52
CA TYR A 394 21.35 -13.62 -12.92
C TYR A 394 20.21 -13.49 -13.93
N ALA A 395 19.81 -14.59 -14.55
CA ALA A 395 18.67 -14.62 -15.48
C ALA A 395 17.58 -15.52 -14.94
N THR A 396 16.33 -15.23 -15.31
CA THR A 396 15.15 -16.03 -15.04
C THR A 396 14.36 -16.24 -16.33
N GLU A 397 13.24 -16.97 -16.26
CA GLU A 397 12.35 -17.18 -17.41
C GLU A 397 11.88 -15.84 -18.05
N ASP A 398 11.54 -14.84 -17.22
CA ASP A 398 10.93 -13.58 -17.67
C ASP A 398 11.92 -12.41 -17.77
N PHE A 399 13.14 -12.54 -17.21
CA PHE A 399 14.10 -11.47 -17.11
C PHE A 399 15.53 -11.94 -17.43
N GLU A 400 16.16 -11.33 -18.42
CA GLU A 400 17.53 -11.66 -18.84
C GLU A 400 18.60 -11.15 -17.86
N GLU A 401 18.34 -10.02 -17.20
CA GLU A 401 19.27 -9.35 -16.28
C GLU A 401 18.58 -8.96 -14.99
N VAL A 402 18.76 -9.76 -13.95
CA VAL A 402 18.27 -9.47 -12.59
C VAL A 402 19.46 -9.19 -11.69
N PRO A 403 19.63 -7.98 -11.15
CA PRO A 403 20.74 -7.69 -10.25
C PRO A 403 20.58 -8.46 -8.93
N TYR A 404 21.69 -9.05 -8.44
CA TYR A 404 21.68 -9.66 -7.11
C TYR A 404 21.45 -8.65 -5.99
N LEU A 405 21.89 -7.40 -6.19
CA LEU A 405 21.62 -6.31 -5.26
C LEU A 405 20.43 -5.46 -5.72
N GLU A 406 19.34 -5.48 -4.97
CA GLU A 406 18.26 -4.49 -5.06
C GLU A 406 18.47 -3.44 -3.99
N SER A 407 18.56 -2.15 -4.34
CA SER A 407 18.83 -1.13 -3.32
C SER A 407 18.36 0.26 -3.75
N ILE A 408 18.09 1.10 -2.74
CA ILE A 408 17.74 2.51 -2.88
C ILE A 408 18.25 3.28 -1.65
N ALA A 409 18.42 4.59 -1.79
CA ALA A 409 18.78 5.45 -0.70
C ALA A 409 17.76 6.58 -0.53
N VAL A 410 17.45 6.92 0.72
CA VAL A 410 16.60 8.04 1.09
C VAL A 410 17.38 8.96 2.01
N ILE A 411 17.28 10.26 1.79
CA ILE A 411 17.94 11.28 2.62
C ILE A 411 16.90 12.22 3.21
N ASN A 412 17.08 12.55 4.47
CA ASN A 412 16.37 13.63 5.15
C ASN A 412 17.40 14.59 5.81
N ASP A 413 16.95 15.58 6.58
CA ASP A 413 17.83 16.59 7.17
C ASP A 413 18.87 16.01 8.15
N LYS A 414 18.70 14.79 8.62
CA LYS A 414 19.51 14.18 9.68
C LYS A 414 20.22 12.90 9.28
N GLU A 415 19.65 12.16 8.36
CA GLU A 415 20.06 10.78 8.08
C GLU A 415 20.09 10.48 6.59
N LEU A 416 21.06 9.63 6.21
CA LEU A 416 21.05 8.84 4.99
C LEU A 416 20.62 7.41 5.36
N VAL A 417 19.56 6.92 4.74
CA VAL A 417 19.03 5.56 4.92
C VAL A 417 19.18 4.78 3.64
N ILE A 418 19.78 3.61 3.71
CA ILE A 418 19.96 2.70 2.58
C ILE A 418 19.12 1.44 2.86
N PHE A 419 18.20 1.12 1.96
CA PHE A 419 17.49 -0.14 1.91
C PHE A 419 18.14 -1.04 0.88
N ALA A 420 18.39 -2.29 1.24
CA ALA A 420 19.06 -3.23 0.35
C ALA A 420 18.53 -4.67 0.55
N VAL A 421 18.32 -5.38 -0.55
CA VAL A 421 18.07 -6.81 -0.58
C VAL A 421 19.22 -7.49 -1.31
N ASN A 422 19.90 -8.43 -0.64
CA ASN A 422 20.75 -9.40 -1.31
C ASN A 422 19.88 -10.58 -1.74
N ARG A 423 19.61 -10.70 -3.05
CA ARG A 423 18.83 -11.81 -3.63
C ARG A 423 19.62 -13.10 -3.80
N GLY A 424 20.95 -13.04 -3.54
CA GLY A 424 21.86 -14.16 -3.79
C GLY A 424 22.05 -15.08 -2.60
N GLU A 425 22.46 -16.30 -2.90
CA GLU A 425 22.82 -17.33 -1.91
C GLU A 425 24.27 -17.20 -1.42
N GLU A 426 24.98 -16.12 -1.78
CA GLU A 426 26.30 -15.77 -1.30
C GLU A 426 26.28 -14.46 -0.54
N GLU A 427 27.14 -14.33 0.46
CA GLU A 427 27.39 -13.06 1.13
C GLU A 427 27.91 -12.01 0.13
N MET A 428 27.55 -10.75 0.33
CA MET A 428 27.90 -9.64 -0.56
C MET A 428 28.61 -8.53 0.19
N ASN A 429 29.83 -8.22 -0.20
CA ASN A 429 30.53 -7.01 0.24
C ASN A 429 30.00 -5.80 -0.55
N LEU A 430 29.24 -4.94 0.09
CA LEU A 430 28.74 -3.71 -0.50
C LEU A 430 29.61 -2.52 -0.11
N THR A 431 30.20 -1.85 -1.11
CA THR A 431 30.88 -0.58 -0.93
C THR A 431 30.01 0.55 -1.48
N VAL A 432 29.57 1.45 -0.62
CA VAL A 432 28.83 2.67 -1.00
C VAL A 432 29.79 3.85 -1.04
N HIS A 433 29.91 4.47 -2.19
CA HIS A 433 30.66 5.71 -2.37
C HIS A 433 29.72 6.91 -2.26
N LEU A 434 30.10 7.90 -1.47
CA LEU A 434 29.32 9.11 -1.26
C LEU A 434 29.96 10.28 -2.02
N SER A 435 29.16 10.98 -2.81
CA SER A 435 29.58 12.21 -3.49
C SER A 435 28.75 13.36 -2.93
N GLU A 436 29.45 14.39 -2.45
CA GLU A 436 28.85 15.61 -1.86
C GLU A 436 28.01 15.35 -0.61
N LEU A 437 28.27 14.25 0.07
CA LEU A 437 27.67 13.88 1.37
C LEU A 437 28.76 13.56 2.37
N SER A 438 28.64 14.11 3.56
CA SER A 438 29.53 13.82 4.70
C SER A 438 28.75 13.16 5.81
N LEU A 439 29.33 12.15 6.44
CA LEU A 439 28.72 11.40 7.52
C LEU A 439 29.48 11.61 8.84
N GLU A 440 28.76 11.67 9.94
CA GLU A 440 29.32 11.55 11.28
C GLU A 440 29.58 10.10 11.68
N GLY A 441 28.79 9.16 11.15
CA GLY A 441 28.91 7.73 11.42
C GLY A 441 27.64 6.94 11.19
N VAL A 442 27.73 5.65 11.49
CA VAL A 442 26.59 4.72 11.42
C VAL A 442 25.75 4.86 12.69
N ILE A 443 24.43 5.04 12.51
CA ILE A 443 23.45 5.05 13.60
C ILE A 443 23.04 3.63 13.93
N ASP A 444 22.70 2.85 12.87
CA ASP A 444 22.20 1.49 12.99
C ASP A 444 22.42 0.71 11.69
N PHE A 445 22.63 -0.59 11.82
CA PHE A 445 22.52 -1.55 10.73
C PHE A 445 21.61 -2.69 11.18
N SER A 446 20.42 -2.75 10.62
CA SER A 446 19.41 -3.78 10.88
C SER A 446 19.38 -4.74 9.72
N GLU A 447 19.41 -6.05 10.01
CA GLU A 447 19.33 -7.11 9.00
C GLU A 447 18.30 -8.20 9.37
N MET A 448 17.61 -8.73 8.36
CA MET A 448 16.86 -9.98 8.43
C MET A 448 17.57 -11.00 7.54
N SER A 449 18.20 -12.00 8.14
CA SER A 449 19.02 -13.00 7.44
C SER A 449 19.16 -14.28 8.25
N GLY A 450 19.64 -15.35 7.60
CA GLY A 450 19.97 -16.62 8.28
C GLY A 450 18.75 -17.45 8.67
N PHE A 451 17.59 -17.18 8.11
CA PHE A 451 16.38 -17.98 8.29
C PHE A 451 16.20 -18.96 7.13
N ASP A 452 15.51 -20.07 7.40
CA ASP A 452 14.95 -20.90 6.34
C ASP A 452 13.98 -20.05 5.49
N THR A 453 14.04 -20.16 4.16
CA THR A 453 13.21 -19.34 3.26
C THR A 453 11.71 -19.55 3.49
N LYS A 454 11.30 -20.72 3.99
CA LYS A 454 9.92 -21.06 4.33
C LYS A 454 9.56 -20.84 5.81
N ALA A 455 10.47 -20.27 6.61
CA ALA A 455 10.19 -19.95 8.01
C ALA A 455 9.12 -18.86 8.14
N THR A 456 8.15 -19.08 9.02
CA THR A 456 7.01 -18.19 9.28
C THR A 456 7.01 -17.71 10.74
N ASN A 457 6.26 -16.65 11.01
CA ASN A 457 5.94 -16.23 12.36
C ASN A 457 4.57 -16.76 12.78
N LEU A 458 4.47 -17.18 14.02
CA LEU A 458 3.28 -17.76 14.64
C LEU A 458 2.90 -16.98 15.91
N PRO A 459 1.68 -17.13 16.43
CA PRO A 459 1.32 -16.58 17.73
C PRO A 459 2.36 -16.95 18.79
N LYS A 460 2.84 -15.99 19.57
CA LYS A 460 3.88 -16.16 20.61
C LYS A 460 5.25 -16.64 20.12
N SER A 461 5.49 -16.71 18.81
CA SER A 461 6.75 -17.19 18.22
C SER A 461 7.13 -16.36 16.98
N GLU A 462 7.50 -15.09 17.21
CA GLU A 462 8.01 -14.20 16.16
C GLU A 462 9.52 -14.42 15.98
N GLN A 463 9.90 -15.46 15.21
CA GLN A 463 11.30 -15.86 15.00
C GLN A 463 11.96 -15.07 13.88
N VAL A 464 11.22 -14.87 12.76
CA VAL A 464 11.70 -14.17 11.58
C VAL A 464 11.49 -12.67 11.78
N LYS A 465 12.54 -12.00 12.24
CA LYS A 465 12.51 -10.55 12.55
C LYS A 465 13.90 -9.93 12.38
N PRO A 466 14.00 -8.60 12.22
CA PRO A 466 15.29 -7.92 12.14
C PRO A 466 16.12 -8.09 13.40
N SER A 467 17.42 -8.15 13.20
CA SER A 467 18.43 -8.07 14.27
C SER A 467 19.45 -6.98 13.97
N HIS A 468 20.11 -6.46 14.99
CA HIS A 468 21.19 -5.51 14.83
C HIS A 468 22.46 -6.21 14.33
N SER A 469 23.13 -5.61 13.34
CA SER A 469 24.39 -6.09 12.77
C SER A 469 25.52 -5.09 13.02
N THR A 470 26.71 -5.61 13.31
CA THR A 470 27.94 -4.82 13.46
C THR A 470 28.79 -4.82 12.18
N ASN A 471 28.36 -5.50 11.12
CA ASN A 471 29.10 -5.69 9.88
C ASN A 471 29.04 -4.45 8.97
N VAL A 472 29.25 -3.25 9.52
CA VAL A 472 29.21 -1.99 8.80
C VAL A 472 30.26 -1.02 9.32
N LYS A 473 30.90 -0.26 8.42
CA LYS A 473 31.80 0.84 8.74
C LYS A 473 31.53 2.01 7.79
N ALA A 474 31.53 3.22 8.35
CA ALA A 474 31.49 4.46 7.58
C ALA A 474 32.80 5.23 7.84
N GLU A 475 33.64 5.37 6.84
CA GLU A 475 34.94 6.06 6.92
C GLU A 475 35.35 6.56 5.51
N ASP A 476 36.07 7.65 5.45
CA ASP A 476 36.65 8.23 4.22
C ASP A 476 35.63 8.43 3.07
N GLY A 477 34.41 8.89 3.37
CA GLY A 477 33.35 9.11 2.38
C GLY A 477 32.78 7.81 1.79
N LYS A 478 32.98 6.70 2.48
CA LYS A 478 32.45 5.38 2.08
C LYS A 478 31.73 4.70 3.23
N ILE A 479 30.74 3.87 2.86
CA ILE A 479 30.13 2.90 3.75
C ILE A 479 30.47 1.51 3.22
N ASN A 480 31.08 0.68 4.02
CA ASN A 480 31.34 -0.72 3.69
C ASN A 480 30.48 -1.59 4.60
N CYS A 481 29.67 -2.48 4.03
CA CYS A 481 28.86 -3.42 4.78
C CYS A 481 28.86 -4.81 4.14
N LEU A 482 28.79 -5.83 4.99
CA LEU A 482 28.60 -7.23 4.56
C LEU A 482 27.13 -7.57 4.65
N LEU A 483 26.49 -7.74 3.49
CA LEU A 483 25.12 -8.25 3.39
C LEU A 483 25.14 -9.78 3.37
N LYS A 484 24.42 -10.40 4.30
CA LYS A 484 24.30 -11.86 4.37
C LYS A 484 23.56 -12.41 3.15
N THR A 485 23.61 -13.73 2.96
CA THR A 485 22.84 -14.41 1.93
C THR A 485 21.36 -14.19 2.14
N LEU A 486 20.59 -13.99 1.06
CA LEU A 486 19.13 -13.84 1.13
C LEU A 486 18.74 -12.94 2.32
N SER A 487 19.01 -11.62 2.22
CA SER A 487 18.84 -10.72 3.36
C SER A 487 18.13 -9.43 2.97
N TRP A 488 17.28 -8.95 3.88
CA TRP A 488 16.77 -7.58 3.90
C TRP A 488 17.60 -6.76 4.88
N ASN A 489 18.05 -5.58 4.45
CA ASN A 489 19.02 -4.76 5.15
C ASN A 489 18.61 -3.29 5.17
N VAL A 490 18.76 -2.64 6.33
CA VAL A 490 18.56 -1.20 6.52
C VAL A 490 19.77 -0.60 7.19
N VAL A 491 20.54 0.23 6.48
CA VAL A 491 21.70 0.95 7.01
C VAL A 491 21.30 2.39 7.20
N ARG A 492 21.45 2.88 8.44
CA ARG A 492 21.18 4.29 8.81
C ARG A 492 22.47 4.99 9.21
N CYS A 493 22.75 6.10 8.56
CA CYS A 493 23.93 6.91 8.83
C CYS A 493 23.54 8.35 9.17
N ARG A 494 24.22 8.95 10.15
CA ARG A 494 24.03 10.36 10.51
C ARG A 494 24.80 11.25 9.54
N LEU A 495 24.12 12.27 9.03
CA LEU A 495 24.75 13.31 8.21
C LEU A 495 25.50 14.30 9.12
N SER A 496 26.64 14.80 8.63
CA SER A 496 27.35 15.89 9.32
C SER A 496 26.70 17.24 8.98
N ASP A 497 26.70 18.16 9.96
CA ASP A 497 26.11 19.50 9.80
C ASP A 497 26.80 20.34 8.68
N GLU A 498 28.02 19.99 8.28
CA GLU A 498 28.75 20.66 7.19
C GLU A 498 28.26 20.27 5.77
N GLY A 499 27.44 19.18 5.65
CA GLY A 499 26.90 18.66 4.39
C GLY A 499 25.46 19.12 4.06
N GLY A 500 24.82 19.89 4.93
CA GLY A 500 23.52 20.49 4.69
C GLY A 500 23.60 21.49 3.52
N THR A 501 22.87 21.26 2.45
CA THR A 501 22.79 22.12 1.27
C THR A 501 22.63 23.58 1.70
N LYS A 502 23.67 24.40 1.47
CA LYS A 502 23.50 25.87 1.44
C LYS A 502 22.48 26.16 0.33
N ASN A 503 21.23 26.37 0.71
CA ASN A 503 20.27 27.00 -0.16
C ASN A 503 20.81 28.40 -0.47
N GLU A 504 21.49 28.55 -1.59
CA GLU A 504 21.69 29.86 -2.17
C GLU A 504 20.32 30.42 -2.56
N ARG A 505 20.03 31.58 -2.00
CA ARG A 505 18.79 32.36 -2.16
C ARG A 505 18.57 32.82 -3.61
#